data_34e9733b887fa6b05e38d1a4a0c62bb8
#
_entry.id   34e9733b887fa6b05e38d1a4a0c62bb8
#
_cell.length_a   1.000
_cell.length_b   1.000
_cell.length_c   1.000
_cell.angle_alpha   90.00
_cell.angle_beta   90.00
_cell.angle_gamma   90.00
#
_symmetry.space_group_name_H-M   'P 1'
#
loop_
_entity.id
_entity.type
_entity.pdbx_description
1 polymer ?
#
loop_
_entity_poly.entity_id
_entity_poly.type
_entity_poly.pdbx_seq_one_letter_code
_entity_poly.pdbx_strand_id
1 'polypeptide(L)'
;MKLSIGHLYPDLLNLYGDRGNIQCMRKRCEWRGIGVEVTEFSLQDTIDFTKLDIVLLGGGSDREQQIVCTRLQTIRDDMKAYVEDGGSVIAVCGGYQLLGHYYETDDGRMEGLSLVDLYTV
;
A
#
# COMPACT_ATOMS: atom_id res chain seq x y z
N MET A 1 -19.26 -14.78 0.79
CA MET A 1 -17.87 -14.39 0.47
C MET A 1 -17.53 -13.11 1.19
N LYS A 2 -16.36 -13.05 1.78
CA LYS A 2 -15.88 -11.89 2.51
C LYS A 2 -14.51 -11.50 1.99
N LEU A 3 -14.30 -10.19 1.76
CA LEU A 3 -13.05 -9.64 1.27
C LEU A 3 -12.38 -8.84 2.38
N SER A 4 -11.12 -9.14 2.67
CA SER A 4 -10.33 -8.43 3.68
C SER A 4 -9.33 -7.52 3.00
N ILE A 5 -9.44 -6.20 3.24
CA ILE A 5 -8.59 -5.19 2.65
C ILE A 5 -7.71 -4.56 3.73
N GLY A 6 -6.40 -4.56 3.52
CA GLY A 6 -5.46 -3.83 4.36
C GLY A 6 -5.13 -2.49 3.73
N HIS A 7 -5.46 -1.40 4.41
CA HIS A 7 -5.13 -0.05 3.98
C HIS A 7 -3.90 0.43 4.75
N LEU A 8 -2.75 0.51 4.06
CA LEU A 8 -1.48 0.82 4.71
C LEU A 8 -1.29 2.32 4.88
N TYR A 9 -1.10 2.74 6.12
CA TYR A 9 -0.69 4.09 6.50
C TYR A 9 -1.57 5.21 5.97
N PRO A 10 -2.92 5.11 6.07
CA PRO A 10 -3.80 6.13 5.50
C PRO A 10 -3.72 7.48 6.20
N ASP A 11 -3.21 7.53 7.42
CA ASP A 11 -2.96 8.77 8.15
C ASP A 11 -1.81 9.59 7.54
N LEU A 12 -0.89 8.94 6.84
CA LEU A 12 0.24 9.59 6.14
C LEU A 12 0.06 9.62 4.63
N LEU A 13 -0.47 8.56 4.04
CA LEU A 13 -0.60 8.38 2.60
C LEU A 13 -2.06 8.48 2.15
N ASN A 14 -2.63 9.68 2.21
CA ASN A 14 -4.03 9.91 1.82
C ASN A 14 -4.17 11.21 1.01
N LEU A 15 -3.12 11.57 0.27
CA LEU A 15 -3.09 12.83 -0.48
C LEU A 15 -3.98 12.78 -1.72
N TYR A 16 -4.16 11.63 -2.32
CA TYR A 16 -4.82 11.46 -3.62
C TYR A 16 -6.19 10.78 -3.52
N GLY A 17 -6.89 10.95 -2.40
CA GLY A 17 -8.24 10.43 -2.25
C GLY A 17 -8.32 8.92 -2.02
N ASP A 18 -7.32 8.35 -1.39
CA ASP A 18 -7.23 6.89 -1.19
C ASP A 18 -8.40 6.34 -0.37
N ARG A 19 -8.93 7.13 0.58
CA ARG A 19 -10.12 6.74 1.35
C ARG A 19 -11.36 6.65 0.46
N GLY A 20 -11.43 7.50 -0.57
CA GLY A 20 -12.51 7.41 -1.57
C GLY A 20 -12.43 6.12 -2.36
N ASN A 21 -11.23 5.66 -2.70
CA ASN A 21 -11.02 4.38 -3.39
C ASN A 21 -11.50 3.22 -2.52
N ILE A 22 -11.22 3.23 -1.23
CA ILE A 22 -11.70 2.23 -0.28
C ILE A 22 -13.23 2.22 -0.24
N GLN A 23 -13.86 3.39 -0.14
CA GLN A 23 -15.31 3.49 -0.11
C GLN A 23 -15.95 2.98 -1.40
N CYS A 24 -15.33 3.29 -2.54
CA CYS A 24 -15.80 2.80 -3.83
C CYS A 24 -15.76 1.27 -3.91
N MET A 25 -14.67 0.65 -3.49
CA MET A 25 -14.54 -0.81 -3.47
C MET A 25 -15.55 -1.44 -2.52
N ARG A 26 -15.74 -0.84 -1.34
CA ARG A 26 -16.72 -1.33 -0.36
C ARG A 26 -18.12 -1.30 -0.94
N LYS A 27 -18.51 -0.17 -1.56
CA LYS A 27 -19.84 -0.01 -2.14
C LYS A 27 -20.10 -0.99 -3.28
N ARG A 28 -19.12 -1.17 -4.15
CA ARG A 28 -19.25 -2.11 -5.27
C ARG A 28 -19.36 -3.55 -4.79
N CYS A 29 -18.67 -3.92 -3.72
CA CYS A 29 -18.80 -5.25 -3.13
C CYS A 29 -20.18 -5.44 -2.49
N GLU A 30 -20.68 -4.44 -1.77
CA GLU A 30 -22.03 -4.48 -1.18
C GLU A 30 -23.11 -4.72 -2.24
N TRP A 31 -23.00 -4.05 -3.38
CA TRP A 31 -23.94 -4.23 -4.49
C TRP A 31 -23.93 -5.65 -5.05
N ARG A 32 -22.86 -6.39 -4.86
CA ARG A 32 -22.70 -7.77 -5.33
C ARG A 32 -22.90 -8.80 -4.22
N GLY A 33 -23.32 -8.37 -3.04
CA GLY A 33 -23.50 -9.26 -1.89
C GLY A 33 -22.21 -9.78 -1.28
N ILE A 34 -21.10 -9.10 -1.51
CA ILE A 34 -19.79 -9.46 -0.95
C ILE A 34 -19.54 -8.65 0.31
N GLY A 35 -19.28 -9.30 1.44
CA GLY A 35 -18.89 -8.63 2.67
C GLY A 35 -17.47 -8.10 2.57
N VAL A 36 -17.25 -6.90 3.11
CA VAL A 36 -15.92 -6.25 3.07
C VAL A 36 -15.52 -5.84 4.47
N GLU A 37 -14.31 -6.21 4.85
CA GLU A 37 -13.68 -5.75 6.08
C GLU A 37 -12.42 -4.97 5.71
N VAL A 38 -12.33 -3.72 6.16
CA VAL A 38 -11.17 -2.87 5.92
C VAL A 38 -10.44 -2.65 7.23
N THR A 39 -9.16 -3.00 7.26
CA THR A 39 -8.28 -2.75 8.41
C THR A 39 -7.26 -1.70 8.02
N GLU A 40 -7.22 -0.60 8.76
CA GLU A 40 -6.21 0.44 8.60
C GLU A 40 -4.99 0.11 9.46
N PHE A 41 -3.80 0.19 8.88
CA PHE A 41 -2.55 -0.05 9.60
C PHE A 41 -1.75 1.23 9.69
N SER A 42 -1.36 1.61 10.91
CA SER A 42 -0.44 2.72 11.14
C SER A 42 1.00 2.21 11.22
N LEU A 43 1.97 3.13 11.32
CA LEU A 43 3.40 2.78 11.31
C LEU A 43 3.80 1.80 12.41
N GLN A 44 3.07 1.78 13.51
CA GLN A 44 3.41 0.97 14.68
C GLN A 44 2.69 -0.38 14.69
N ASP A 45 1.76 -0.59 13.76
CA ASP A 45 0.98 -1.82 13.72
C ASP A 45 1.77 -2.96 13.09
N THR A 46 1.54 -4.17 13.61
CA THR A 46 2.05 -5.39 13.00
C THR A 46 1.04 -5.89 11.97
N ILE A 47 1.52 -6.20 10.78
CA ILE A 47 0.65 -6.62 9.67
C ILE A 47 0.80 -8.11 9.45
N ASP A 48 -0.32 -8.84 9.56
CA ASP A 48 -0.39 -10.25 9.15
C ASP A 48 -0.98 -10.32 7.73
N PHE A 49 -0.11 -10.37 6.74
CA PHE A 49 -0.52 -10.39 5.33
C PHE A 49 -1.32 -11.64 4.97
N THR A 50 -1.18 -12.73 5.72
CA THR A 50 -1.91 -13.97 5.41
C THR A 50 -3.42 -13.82 5.55
N LYS A 51 -3.87 -12.80 6.26
CA LYS A 51 -5.29 -12.51 6.48
C LYS A 51 -5.86 -11.49 5.52
N LEU A 52 -5.07 -11.00 4.58
CA LEU A 52 -5.48 -9.94 3.65
C LEU A 52 -5.65 -10.47 2.24
N ASP A 53 -6.76 -10.09 1.62
CA ASP A 53 -7.03 -10.40 0.21
C ASP A 53 -6.46 -9.32 -0.71
N ILE A 54 -6.54 -8.05 -0.27
CA ILE A 54 -6.04 -6.90 -1.02
C ILE A 54 -5.27 -5.98 -0.06
N VAL A 55 -4.15 -5.47 -0.53
CA VAL A 55 -3.39 -4.44 0.19
C VAL A 55 -3.44 -3.16 -0.65
N LEU A 56 -3.85 -2.06 -0.04
CA LEU A 56 -3.88 -0.75 -0.69
C LEU A 56 -2.79 0.14 -0.11
N LEU A 57 -1.97 0.70 -0.99
CA LEU A 57 -0.89 1.64 -0.67
C LEU A 57 -1.07 2.90 -1.50
N GLY A 58 -1.40 4.01 -0.86
CA GLY A 58 -1.59 5.28 -1.53
C GLY A 58 -0.32 6.11 -1.61
N GLY A 59 -0.48 7.39 -1.93
CA GLY A 59 0.63 8.34 -2.03
C GLY A 59 0.48 9.50 -1.06
N GLY A 60 1.59 10.15 -0.77
CA GLY A 60 1.65 11.33 0.09
C GLY A 60 2.73 12.28 -0.39
N SER A 61 3.05 13.28 0.43
CA SER A 61 4.18 14.16 0.17
C SER A 61 5.50 13.38 0.25
N ASP A 62 6.57 13.95 -0.34
CA ASP A 62 7.89 13.30 -0.30
C ASP A 62 8.33 12.99 1.12
N ARG A 63 8.08 13.89 2.05
CA ARG A 63 8.44 13.70 3.46
C ARG A 63 7.68 12.53 4.07
N GLU A 64 6.37 12.45 3.84
CA GLU A 64 5.53 11.38 4.35
C GLU A 64 5.90 10.04 3.73
N GLN A 65 6.17 10.03 2.43
CA GLN A 65 6.63 8.83 1.74
C GLN A 65 7.97 8.34 2.24
N GLN A 66 8.88 9.24 2.62
CA GLN A 66 10.16 8.86 3.20
C GLN A 66 9.97 8.14 4.55
N ILE A 67 9.09 8.65 5.39
CA ILE A 67 8.77 8.02 6.68
C ILE A 67 8.20 6.62 6.45
N VAL A 68 7.23 6.52 5.55
CA VAL A 68 6.59 5.24 5.22
C VAL A 68 7.59 4.28 4.59
N CYS A 69 8.46 4.76 3.72
CA CYS A 69 9.46 3.92 3.06
C CYS A 69 10.37 3.24 4.08
N THR A 70 10.81 3.98 5.10
CA THR A 70 11.62 3.41 6.18
C THR A 70 10.89 2.26 6.87
N ARG A 71 9.59 2.42 7.13
CA ARG A 71 8.79 1.35 7.74
C ARG A 71 8.58 0.19 6.79
N LEU A 72 8.31 0.47 5.51
CA LEU A 72 8.11 -0.58 4.51
C LEU A 72 9.33 -1.46 4.34
N GLN A 73 10.54 -0.92 4.48
CA GLN A 73 11.75 -1.74 4.40
C GLN A 73 11.77 -2.84 5.46
N THR A 74 11.16 -2.60 6.63
CA THR A 74 11.10 -3.60 7.70
C THR A 74 10.12 -4.73 7.40
N ILE A 75 9.14 -4.51 6.53
CA ILE A 75 8.14 -5.50 6.15
C ILE A 75 8.28 -5.95 4.70
N ARG A 76 9.38 -5.59 4.06
CA ARG A 76 9.63 -5.91 2.64
C ARG A 76 9.52 -7.40 2.34
N ASP A 77 10.16 -8.23 3.16
CA ASP A 77 10.17 -9.67 2.91
C ASP A 77 8.79 -10.28 3.07
N ASP A 78 8.02 -9.82 4.06
CA ASP A 78 6.64 -10.26 4.27
C ASP A 78 5.74 -9.85 3.10
N MET A 79 5.89 -8.62 2.61
CA MET A 79 5.13 -8.14 1.47
C MET A 79 5.52 -8.88 0.19
N LYS A 80 6.81 -9.16 0.00
CA LYS A 80 7.28 -9.93 -1.15
C LYS A 80 6.69 -11.33 -1.14
N ALA A 81 6.69 -12.00 0.00
CA ALA A 81 6.11 -13.33 0.15
C ALA A 81 4.60 -13.29 -0.14
N TYR A 82 3.90 -12.26 0.34
CA TYR A 82 2.48 -12.06 0.08
C TYR A 82 2.18 -11.98 -1.42
N VAL A 83 2.95 -11.18 -2.15
CA VAL A 83 2.77 -11.01 -3.60
C VAL A 83 3.09 -12.31 -4.35
N GLU A 84 4.18 -12.97 -3.99
CA GLU A 84 4.59 -14.23 -4.63
C GLU A 84 3.59 -15.35 -4.38
N ASP A 85 2.87 -15.29 -3.27
CA ASP A 85 1.84 -16.27 -2.91
C ASP A 85 0.45 -15.92 -3.50
N GLY A 86 0.39 -14.99 -4.43
CA GLY A 86 -0.82 -14.62 -5.13
C GLY A 86 -1.62 -13.48 -4.52
N GLY A 87 -1.07 -12.77 -3.55
CA GLY A 87 -1.72 -11.62 -2.95
C GLY A 87 -1.79 -10.44 -3.91
N SER A 88 -2.82 -9.61 -3.76
CA SER A 88 -3.06 -8.45 -4.61
C SER A 88 -2.68 -7.16 -3.91
N VAL A 89 -1.91 -6.31 -4.59
CA VAL A 89 -1.53 -4.99 -4.09
C VAL A 89 -2.02 -3.94 -5.08
N ILE A 90 -2.73 -2.95 -4.57
CA ILE A 90 -3.11 -1.76 -5.33
C ILE A 90 -2.26 -0.60 -4.83
N ALA A 91 -1.38 -0.11 -5.67
CA ALA A 91 -0.48 0.99 -5.33
C ALA A 91 -0.77 2.17 -6.25
N VAL A 92 -0.98 3.35 -5.66
CA VAL A 92 -1.40 4.55 -6.39
C VAL A 92 -0.36 5.65 -6.21
N CYS A 93 0.04 6.29 -7.32
CA CYS A 93 0.97 7.42 -7.32
C CYS A 93 2.27 7.11 -6.57
N GLY A 94 2.56 7.81 -5.49
CA GLY A 94 3.76 7.59 -4.70
C GLY A 94 3.87 6.17 -4.13
N GLY A 95 2.73 5.54 -3.81
CA GLY A 95 2.72 4.14 -3.40
C GLY A 95 3.28 3.22 -4.47
N TYR A 96 2.95 3.49 -5.73
CA TYR A 96 3.50 2.75 -6.86
C TYR A 96 5.02 2.96 -6.99
N GLN A 97 5.48 4.20 -6.80
CA GLN A 97 6.91 4.51 -6.84
C GLN A 97 7.68 3.78 -5.74
N LEU A 98 7.08 3.64 -4.56
CA LEU A 98 7.69 2.94 -3.43
C LEU A 98 7.92 1.45 -3.70
N LEU A 99 7.15 0.84 -4.60
CA LEU A 99 7.32 -0.56 -4.97
C LEU A 99 8.48 -0.80 -5.92
N GLY A 100 8.96 0.24 -6.61
CA GLY A 100 10.09 0.14 -7.55
C GLY A 100 11.44 0.09 -6.86
N HIS A 101 12.50 0.15 -7.65
CA HIS A 101 13.87 0.11 -7.12
C HIS A 101 14.23 1.42 -6.43
N TYR A 102 13.93 2.56 -7.06
CA TYR A 102 14.11 3.87 -6.47
C TYR A 102 13.30 4.91 -7.22
N TYR A 103 13.13 6.08 -6.61
CA TYR A 103 12.65 7.27 -7.30
C TYR A 103 13.42 8.50 -6.82
N GLU A 104 13.53 9.50 -7.71
CA GLU A 104 14.29 10.69 -7.43
C GLU A 104 13.38 11.79 -6.89
N THR A 105 13.86 12.50 -5.86
CA THR A 105 13.17 13.65 -5.25
C THR A 105 14.13 14.84 -5.24
N ASP A 106 13.61 16.01 -4.86
CA ASP A 106 14.45 17.21 -4.70
C ASP A 106 15.56 17.01 -3.66
N ASP A 107 15.33 16.15 -2.68
CA ASP A 107 16.28 15.83 -1.62
C ASP A 107 17.21 14.67 -1.96
N GLY A 108 17.10 14.10 -3.15
CA GLY A 108 17.92 13.02 -3.62
C GLY A 108 17.12 11.77 -3.97
N ARG A 109 17.82 10.64 -4.00
CA ARG A 109 17.21 9.36 -4.38
C ARG A 109 16.62 8.67 -3.16
N MET A 110 15.38 8.18 -3.30
CA MET A 110 14.71 7.37 -2.29
C MET A 110 14.66 5.91 -2.75
N GLU A 111 15.22 5.01 -1.95
CA GLU A 111 15.23 3.58 -2.26
C GLU A 111 13.84 2.97 -1.99
N GLY A 112 13.29 2.31 -2.99
CA GLY A 112 12.02 1.62 -2.85
C GLY A 112 12.19 0.18 -2.39
N LEU A 113 11.11 -0.61 -2.51
CA LEU A 113 11.08 -2.00 -2.05
C LEU A 113 11.63 -3.01 -3.07
N SER A 114 11.87 -2.57 -4.30
CA SER A 114 12.34 -3.44 -5.40
C SER A 114 11.43 -4.63 -5.67
N LEU A 115 10.12 -4.48 -5.44
CA LEU A 115 9.13 -5.50 -5.75
C LEU A 115 8.70 -5.47 -7.22
N VAL A 116 8.89 -4.35 -7.88
CA VAL A 116 8.55 -4.13 -9.28
C VAL A 116 9.79 -3.59 -9.98
N ASP A 117 10.07 -4.08 -11.16
CA ASP A 117 11.26 -3.67 -11.93
C ASP A 117 10.99 -2.33 -12.64
N LEU A 118 11.06 -1.25 -11.88
CA LEU A 118 10.90 0.10 -12.40
C LEU A 118 11.76 1.10 -11.63
N TYR A 119 12.05 2.21 -12.28
CA TYR A 119 12.75 3.34 -11.71
C TYR A 119 11.97 4.61 -12.05
N THR A 120 11.95 5.56 -11.14
CA THR A 120 11.32 6.88 -11.39
C THR A 120 12.42 7.96 -11.37
N VAL A 121 12.50 8.71 -12.44
CA VAL A 121 13.48 9.78 -12.62
C VAL A 121 12.80 11.13 -12.86
#